data_87870527ac4221e4033583ae03deb8a2
#
_entry.id   87870527ac4221e4033583ae03deb8a2
#
_cell.length_a   1.000
_cell.length_b   1.000
_cell.length_c   1.000
_cell.angle_alpha   90.00
_cell.angle_beta   90.00
_cell.angle_gamma   90.00
#
_symmetry.space_group_name_H-M   'P 1'
#
loop_
_entity.id
_entity.type
_entity.pdbx_description
1 polymer ?
#
loop_
_entity_poly.entity_id
_entity_poly.type
_entity_poly.pdbx_seq_one_letter_code
_entity_poly.pdbx_strand_id
1 'polypeptide(L)'
;RGQVSLLPSSRAPAVVGEVQARYADTYCLGDLALELAPPRYWQLPAELPQAQGPIPQLADDALVAIGFTSGSTGSPQPNPKTWGSFLTSTRQDLVALQSLWTHTDAVPHVVATVPPQHMYGMELSVLLPMVTTLAVHAGRPFFPDDVARALADIPTPRVLVTTPVHLRALVESGVALPPLAGIVSATAPLAPEIAAAAEARFGGEVREMFGSTETCVFAVRRTALEAAWTPLPGVRLETQAAGTLVHAPHLATPVLLADMMDVADDGRFQVRGRQADLLEIAGKRASLADLTRRLLAIPGVIDGTIVQLAPDPGQAVGRIAALVVAPTLDEAQVLAALRVSVDPVFLPRRLRKVAALPRNETGKLPRDVVLGLLNG
;
A
#
# COMPACT_ATOMS: atom_id res chain seq x y z
N ARG A 1 22.69 16.57 10.99
CA ARG A 1 22.43 18.01 10.79
C ARG A 1 21.09 18.47 11.39
N GLY A 2 20.32 17.57 12.06
CA GLY A 2 19.00 17.90 12.64
C GLY A 2 17.92 18.18 11.60
N GLN A 3 18.04 17.65 10.39
CA GLN A 3 17.05 17.79 9.31
C GLN A 3 15.99 16.72 9.42
N VAL A 4 14.75 17.08 9.06
CA VAL A 4 13.58 16.17 9.05
C VAL A 4 13.16 15.94 7.61
N SER A 5 12.96 14.67 7.22
CA SER A 5 12.47 14.29 5.91
C SER A 5 10.97 14.52 5.83
N LEU A 6 10.50 15.34 4.90
CA LEU A 6 9.09 15.51 4.61
C LEU A 6 8.71 14.57 3.45
N LEU A 7 7.73 13.70 3.68
CA LEU A 7 7.31 12.65 2.76
C LEU A 7 5.87 12.95 2.26
N PRO A 8 5.71 13.76 1.20
CA PRO A 8 4.40 14.09 0.64
C PRO A 8 3.68 12.83 0.14
N SER A 9 2.35 12.81 0.22
CA SER A 9 1.52 11.71 -0.26
C SER A 9 1.56 11.53 -1.78
N SER A 10 2.04 12.53 -2.51
CA SER A 10 2.21 12.52 -3.97
C SER A 10 3.37 13.44 -4.38
N ARG A 11 3.99 13.13 -5.52
CA ARG A 11 5.00 14.00 -6.15
C ARG A 11 4.39 15.09 -7.03
N ALA A 12 3.06 15.15 -7.12
CA ALA A 12 2.39 16.21 -7.88
C ALA A 12 2.81 17.60 -7.36
N PRO A 13 3.15 18.55 -8.26
CA PRO A 13 3.67 19.86 -7.87
C PRO A 13 2.77 20.61 -6.88
N ALA A 14 1.45 20.51 -7.01
CA ALA A 14 0.49 21.12 -6.09
C ALA A 14 0.64 20.57 -4.66
N VAL A 15 0.75 19.23 -4.49
CA VAL A 15 0.88 18.58 -3.16
C VAL A 15 2.24 18.93 -2.53
N VAL A 16 3.31 18.95 -3.33
CA VAL A 16 4.64 19.36 -2.85
C VAL A 16 4.60 20.83 -2.43
N GLY A 17 3.97 21.71 -3.23
CA GLY A 17 3.80 23.13 -2.93
C GLY A 17 3.02 23.39 -1.64
N GLU A 18 1.95 22.62 -1.36
CA GLU A 18 1.20 22.72 -0.11
C GLU A 18 2.06 22.37 1.12
N VAL A 19 2.87 21.31 1.02
CA VAL A 19 3.80 20.92 2.08
C VAL A 19 4.87 22.00 2.27
N GLN A 20 5.46 22.54 1.21
CA GLN A 20 6.45 23.61 1.29
C GLN A 20 5.87 24.91 1.87
N ALA A 21 4.63 25.26 1.53
CA ALA A 21 3.96 26.42 2.12
C ALA A 21 3.74 26.30 3.63
N ARG A 22 3.54 25.09 4.11
CA ARG A 22 3.35 24.79 5.54
C ARG A 22 4.67 24.75 6.32
N TYR A 23 5.79 24.42 5.64
CA TYR A 23 7.12 24.29 6.23
C TYR A 23 8.12 25.17 5.45
N ALA A 24 8.18 26.45 5.81
CA ALA A 24 8.84 27.52 5.04
C ALA A 24 10.35 27.29 4.75
N ASP A 25 11.07 26.60 5.65
CA ASP A 25 12.51 26.38 5.51
C ASP A 25 12.88 25.06 4.83
N THR A 26 11.97 24.51 4.01
CA THR A 26 12.18 23.27 3.29
C THR A 26 12.88 23.47 1.95
N TYR A 27 13.55 22.42 1.49
CA TYR A 27 14.08 22.27 0.14
C TYR A 27 13.75 20.88 -0.38
N CYS A 28 13.71 20.70 -1.69
CA CYS A 28 13.50 19.42 -2.32
C CYS A 28 14.83 18.82 -2.77
N LEU A 29 15.00 17.51 -2.58
CA LEU A 29 16.11 16.73 -3.09
C LEU A 29 15.61 15.71 -4.12
N GLY A 30 16.36 15.54 -5.19
CA GLY A 30 16.12 14.50 -6.19
C GLY A 30 17.39 14.18 -6.96
N ASP A 31 17.38 13.06 -7.64
CA ASP A 31 18.48 12.52 -8.44
C ASP A 31 18.39 12.85 -9.94
N LEU A 32 17.21 13.34 -10.37
CA LEU A 32 16.94 13.64 -11.77
C LEU A 32 16.80 15.16 -12.01
N ALA A 33 17.23 15.61 -13.19
CA ALA A 33 16.86 16.93 -13.67
C ALA A 33 15.34 16.96 -13.97
N LEU A 34 14.64 17.96 -13.46
CA LEU A 34 13.20 18.14 -13.66
C LEU A 34 12.95 19.37 -14.53
N GLU A 35 12.14 19.23 -15.58
CA GLU A 35 11.71 20.40 -16.41
C GLU A 35 10.93 21.43 -15.58
N LEU A 36 10.08 20.95 -14.67
CA LEU A 36 9.32 21.75 -13.73
C LEU A 36 9.75 21.42 -12.30
N ALA A 37 10.94 21.88 -11.93
CA ALA A 37 11.46 21.69 -10.59
C ALA A 37 10.66 22.50 -9.56
N PRO A 38 10.31 21.91 -8.39
CA PRO A 38 9.71 22.66 -7.30
C PRO A 38 10.68 23.74 -6.78
N PRO A 39 10.19 24.79 -6.10
CA PRO A 39 11.05 25.77 -5.47
C PRO A 39 12.12 25.12 -4.58
N ARG A 40 13.34 25.68 -4.58
CA ARG A 40 14.47 25.17 -3.79
C ARG A 40 14.77 23.68 -4.07
N TYR A 41 14.67 23.27 -5.32
CA TYR A 41 15.09 21.93 -5.74
C TYR A 41 16.59 21.83 -5.87
N TRP A 42 17.17 20.79 -5.27
CA TRP A 42 18.59 20.49 -5.37
C TRP A 42 18.73 19.11 -6.03
N GLN A 43 19.34 19.08 -7.19
CA GLN A 43 19.69 17.82 -7.83
C GLN A 43 20.94 17.26 -7.16
N LEU A 44 20.85 16.02 -6.71
CA LEU A 44 22.00 15.29 -6.19
C LEU A 44 22.94 14.88 -7.33
N PRO A 45 24.26 14.93 -7.11
CA PRO A 45 25.21 14.39 -8.09
C PRO A 45 25.03 12.88 -8.21
N ALA A 46 25.37 12.31 -9.39
CA ALA A 46 25.29 10.86 -9.64
C ALA A 46 26.15 10.05 -8.66
N GLU A 47 27.28 10.61 -8.26
CA GLU A 47 28.14 10.05 -7.23
C GLU A 47 28.17 10.99 -6.01
N LEU A 48 27.73 10.47 -4.87
CA LEU A 48 27.81 11.20 -3.61
C LEU A 48 29.25 11.10 -3.05
N PRO A 49 29.80 12.19 -2.53
CA PRO A 49 31.11 12.15 -1.89
C PRO A 49 31.03 11.23 -0.65
N GLN A 50 32.04 10.36 -0.53
CA GLN A 50 32.17 9.53 0.66
C GLN A 50 32.54 10.41 1.86
N ALA A 51 31.70 10.39 2.89
CA ALA A 51 32.01 11.04 4.14
C ALA A 51 32.91 10.11 5.00
N GLN A 52 34.00 10.66 5.53
CA GLN A 52 34.80 9.99 6.54
C GLN A 52 34.40 10.51 7.92
N GLY A 53 34.22 9.63 8.88
CA GLY A 53 33.86 10.00 10.24
C GLY A 53 33.06 8.91 10.95
N PRO A 54 32.74 9.12 12.24
CA PRO A 54 31.90 8.18 12.98
C PRO A 54 30.47 8.16 12.40
N ILE A 55 29.83 7.01 12.50
CA ILE A 55 28.39 6.88 12.16
C ILE A 55 27.61 7.81 13.08
N PRO A 56 26.74 8.69 12.54
CA PRO A 56 25.93 9.58 13.33
C PRO A 56 25.06 8.81 14.34
N GLN A 57 25.05 9.27 15.59
CA GLN A 57 24.14 8.75 16.61
C GLN A 57 22.91 9.65 16.68
N LEU A 58 21.73 9.05 16.61
CA LEU A 58 20.46 9.75 16.75
C LEU A 58 19.78 9.32 18.04
N ALA A 59 19.21 10.27 18.75
CA ALA A 59 18.38 9.97 19.93
C ALA A 59 17.05 9.33 19.48
N ASP A 60 16.49 8.44 20.29
CA ASP A 60 15.26 7.73 19.95
C ASP A 60 14.06 8.66 19.75
N ASP A 61 14.02 9.77 20.48
CA ASP A 61 12.99 10.81 20.39
C ASP A 61 13.23 11.83 19.27
N ALA A 62 14.38 11.76 18.57
CA ALA A 62 14.67 12.65 17.45
C ALA A 62 13.63 12.49 16.33
N LEU A 63 12.94 13.59 16.00
CA LEU A 63 12.05 13.63 14.82
C LEU A 63 12.89 13.51 13.55
N VAL A 64 12.66 12.46 12.75
CA VAL A 64 13.46 12.18 11.54
C VAL A 64 12.63 12.26 10.27
N ALA A 65 11.31 12.05 10.36
CA ALA A 65 10.42 12.16 9.20
C ALA A 65 9.02 12.62 9.58
N ILE A 66 8.32 13.22 8.61
CA ILE A 66 6.89 13.49 8.67
C ILE A 66 6.25 12.91 7.41
N GLY A 67 5.49 11.84 7.55
CA GLY A 67 4.67 11.29 6.47
C GLY A 67 3.36 12.07 6.34
N PHE A 68 2.91 12.33 5.11
CA PHE A 68 1.65 13.02 4.88
C PHE A 68 0.63 12.08 4.25
N THR A 69 -0.61 12.12 4.77
CA THR A 69 -1.75 11.44 4.17
C THR A 69 -2.70 12.45 3.55
N SER A 70 -3.42 12.04 2.50
CA SER A 70 -4.52 12.84 1.95
C SER A 70 -5.68 12.79 2.94
N GLY A 71 -5.79 13.79 3.81
CA GLY A 71 -6.91 13.88 4.77
C GLY A 71 -8.27 13.91 4.07
N SER A 72 -9.32 13.45 4.76
CA SER A 72 -10.72 13.53 4.29
C SER A 72 -11.19 14.96 3.96
N THR A 73 -10.49 15.97 4.47
CA THR A 73 -10.71 17.40 4.23
C THR A 73 -9.93 17.94 3.04
N GLY A 74 -9.16 17.10 2.33
CA GLY A 74 -8.32 17.50 1.19
C GLY A 74 -6.95 18.07 1.56
N SER A 75 -6.74 18.51 2.82
CA SER A 75 -5.44 19.02 3.26
C SER A 75 -4.53 17.89 3.76
N PRO A 76 -3.20 17.90 3.43
CA PRO A 76 -2.26 16.89 3.89
C PRO A 76 -2.18 16.84 5.43
N GLN A 77 -2.42 15.65 6.01
CA GLN A 77 -2.31 15.42 7.45
C GLN A 77 -0.91 14.93 7.81
N PRO A 78 -0.18 15.60 8.73
CA PRO A 78 1.16 15.22 9.12
C PRO A 78 1.15 14.06 10.11
N ASN A 79 2.04 13.10 9.89
CA ASN A 79 2.29 11.95 10.73
C ASN A 79 3.78 11.93 11.13
N PRO A 80 4.16 12.54 12.25
CA PRO A 80 5.55 12.61 12.69
C PRO A 80 6.08 11.23 13.08
N LYS A 81 7.36 10.97 12.76
CA LYS A 81 8.07 9.74 13.07
C LYS A 81 9.39 10.05 13.74
N THR A 82 9.60 9.49 14.92
CA THR A 82 10.89 9.55 15.61
C THR A 82 11.80 8.43 15.16
N TRP A 83 13.10 8.57 15.41
CA TRP A 83 14.08 7.53 15.09
C TRP A 83 13.79 6.23 15.84
N GLY A 84 13.47 6.27 17.12
CA GLY A 84 13.12 5.11 17.92
C GLY A 84 11.84 4.42 17.43
N SER A 85 10.82 5.18 16.97
CA SER A 85 9.63 4.64 16.32
C SER A 85 10.00 3.83 15.07
N PHE A 86 10.81 4.38 14.18
CA PHE A 86 11.25 3.70 12.97
C PHE A 86 12.13 2.48 13.27
N LEU A 87 13.08 2.57 14.20
CA LEU A 87 13.90 1.41 14.59
C LEU A 87 13.06 0.25 15.11
N THR A 88 12.04 0.56 15.93
CA THR A 88 11.19 -0.45 16.54
C THR A 88 10.28 -1.11 15.47
N SER A 89 9.63 -0.32 14.63
CA SER A 89 8.81 -0.79 13.50
C SER A 89 9.64 -1.65 12.55
N THR A 90 10.81 -1.19 12.12
CA THR A 90 11.68 -1.92 11.19
C THR A 90 12.19 -3.25 11.78
N ARG A 91 12.46 -3.32 13.09
CA ARG A 91 12.81 -4.59 13.75
C ARG A 91 11.63 -5.57 13.75
N GLN A 92 10.40 -5.08 13.90
CA GLN A 92 9.20 -5.92 13.78
C GLN A 92 9.04 -6.44 12.35
N ASP A 93 9.29 -5.60 11.33
CA ASP A 93 9.29 -6.02 9.92
C ASP A 93 10.34 -7.11 9.65
N LEU A 94 11.54 -6.95 10.20
CA LEU A 94 12.59 -7.97 10.10
C LEU A 94 12.11 -9.31 10.67
N VAL A 95 11.52 -9.32 11.87
CA VAL A 95 10.98 -10.55 12.50
C VAL A 95 9.93 -11.22 11.61
N ALA A 96 9.06 -10.42 10.96
CA ALA A 96 8.01 -10.94 10.08
C ALA A 96 8.54 -11.52 8.76
N LEU A 97 9.70 -11.05 8.29
CA LEU A 97 10.20 -11.34 6.95
C LEU A 97 11.45 -12.20 6.91
N GLN A 98 12.27 -12.26 7.98
CA GLN A 98 13.57 -12.94 7.98
C GLN A 98 13.48 -14.42 7.61
N SER A 99 12.36 -15.10 7.90
CA SER A 99 12.15 -16.49 7.50
C SER A 99 12.23 -16.72 5.99
N LEU A 100 12.03 -15.68 5.18
CA LEU A 100 12.13 -15.76 3.72
C LEU A 100 13.58 -16.02 3.24
N TRP A 101 14.60 -15.70 4.06
CA TRP A 101 16.01 -15.80 3.65
C TRP A 101 16.97 -16.42 4.69
N THR A 102 16.46 -16.87 5.86
CA THR A 102 17.31 -17.44 6.93
C THR A 102 17.95 -18.80 6.59
N HIS A 103 17.69 -19.33 5.41
CA HIS A 103 18.28 -20.63 4.97
C HIS A 103 19.67 -20.49 4.37
N THR A 104 20.26 -19.31 4.39
CA THR A 104 21.57 -19.00 3.82
C THR A 104 22.25 -17.87 4.58
N ASP A 105 23.59 -17.91 4.64
CA ASP A 105 24.41 -16.83 5.20
C ASP A 105 24.64 -15.68 4.20
N ALA A 106 24.10 -15.79 2.99
CA ALA A 106 24.24 -14.76 1.96
C ALA A 106 23.36 -13.54 2.28
N VAL A 107 23.87 -12.36 1.93
CA VAL A 107 23.15 -11.08 2.07
C VAL A 107 21.91 -11.09 1.19
N PRO A 108 20.69 -10.93 1.73
CA PRO A 108 19.48 -10.81 0.92
C PRO A 108 19.47 -9.48 0.15
N HIS A 109 18.97 -9.54 -1.08
CA HIS A 109 18.85 -8.38 -1.97
C HIS A 109 17.41 -8.09 -2.30
N VAL A 110 17.01 -6.83 -2.10
CA VAL A 110 15.64 -6.34 -2.36
C VAL A 110 15.60 -5.61 -3.70
N VAL A 111 14.61 -5.95 -4.53
CA VAL A 111 14.12 -5.10 -5.63
C VAL A 111 12.77 -4.54 -5.21
N ALA A 112 12.61 -3.21 -5.23
CA ALA A 112 11.38 -2.55 -4.84
C ALA A 112 10.72 -1.86 -6.04
N THR A 113 9.44 -2.17 -6.33
CA THR A 113 8.63 -1.45 -7.31
C THR A 113 7.93 -0.23 -6.69
N VAL A 114 7.98 -0.12 -5.37
CA VAL A 114 7.32 0.94 -4.60
C VAL A 114 8.22 2.15 -4.41
N PRO A 115 7.66 3.38 -4.35
CA PRO A 115 8.43 4.57 -4.10
C PRO A 115 9.03 4.60 -2.67
N PRO A 116 10.32 4.92 -2.50
CA PRO A 116 10.96 4.95 -1.18
C PRO A 116 10.43 6.06 -0.26
N GLN A 117 9.77 7.09 -0.79
CA GLN A 117 9.12 8.14 -0.01
C GLN A 117 7.72 7.74 0.50
N HIS A 118 7.12 6.68 0.00
CA HIS A 118 5.89 6.11 0.55
C HIS A 118 6.23 5.29 1.80
N MET A 119 5.40 5.33 2.86
CA MET A 119 5.73 4.70 4.15
C MET A 119 6.15 3.23 4.00
N TYR A 120 5.40 2.42 3.28
CA TYR A 120 5.74 1.03 2.99
C TYR A 120 7.10 0.87 2.27
N GLY A 121 7.38 1.71 1.26
CA GLY A 121 8.68 1.73 0.58
C GLY A 121 9.79 2.22 1.52
N MET A 122 9.52 3.22 2.36
CA MET A 122 10.45 3.73 3.37
C MET A 122 10.85 2.62 4.33
N GLU A 123 9.90 1.89 4.91
CA GLU A 123 10.19 0.82 5.85
C GLU A 123 11.02 -0.30 5.21
N LEU A 124 10.64 -0.79 4.02
CA LEU A 124 11.25 -2.00 3.45
C LEU A 124 12.42 -1.77 2.50
N SER A 125 12.56 -0.59 1.89
CA SER A 125 13.66 -0.30 0.96
C SER A 125 14.63 0.78 1.41
N VAL A 126 14.35 1.46 2.55
CA VAL A 126 15.25 2.46 3.12
C VAL A 126 15.65 2.07 4.54
N LEU A 127 14.68 1.93 5.45
CA LEU A 127 14.97 1.68 6.87
C LEU A 127 15.48 0.26 7.13
N LEU A 128 14.85 -0.75 6.52
CA LEU A 128 15.25 -2.15 6.72
C LEU A 128 16.74 -2.39 6.35
N PRO A 129 17.26 -1.95 5.19
CA PRO A 129 18.69 -2.07 4.90
C PRO A 129 19.61 -1.20 5.76
N MET A 130 19.12 -0.10 6.35
CA MET A 130 19.90 0.72 7.28
C MET A 130 20.13 0.03 8.64
N VAL A 131 19.24 -0.84 9.08
CA VAL A 131 19.29 -1.49 10.40
C VAL A 131 19.59 -2.98 10.35
N THR A 132 19.77 -3.54 9.14
CA THR A 132 20.04 -4.97 8.90
C THR A 132 21.15 -5.16 7.88
N THR A 133 21.62 -6.41 7.74
CA THR A 133 22.54 -6.81 6.67
C THR A 133 21.74 -7.20 5.42
N LEU A 134 21.20 -6.20 4.73
CA LEU A 134 20.37 -6.37 3.53
C LEU A 134 20.77 -5.32 2.48
N ALA A 135 20.85 -5.70 1.22
CA ALA A 135 21.12 -4.79 0.11
C ALA A 135 19.85 -4.45 -0.68
N VAL A 136 19.80 -3.27 -1.28
CA VAL A 136 18.68 -2.83 -2.11
C VAL A 136 19.19 -2.45 -3.49
N HIS A 137 18.52 -2.92 -4.54
CA HIS A 137 18.75 -2.49 -5.91
C HIS A 137 18.38 -1.01 -6.05
N ALA A 138 19.30 -0.20 -6.58
CA ALA A 138 19.12 1.26 -6.66
C ALA A 138 17.98 1.69 -7.61
N GLY A 139 17.70 0.89 -8.65
CA GLY A 139 16.61 1.15 -9.59
C GLY A 139 15.24 0.85 -8.98
N ARG A 140 14.24 1.56 -9.48
CA ARG A 140 12.82 1.32 -9.18
C ARG A 140 12.12 0.83 -10.45
N PRO A 141 12.16 -0.47 -10.75
CA PRO A 141 11.53 -1.02 -11.94
C PRO A 141 10.00 -0.91 -11.82
N PHE A 142 9.34 -0.64 -12.94
CA PHE A 142 7.88 -0.47 -12.97
C PHE A 142 7.19 -1.54 -13.83
N PHE A 143 7.70 -1.79 -15.03
CA PHE A 143 7.12 -2.78 -15.93
C PHE A 143 7.69 -4.19 -15.65
N PRO A 144 6.95 -5.26 -16.00
CA PRO A 144 7.38 -6.65 -15.75
C PRO A 144 8.79 -6.98 -16.23
N ASP A 145 9.16 -6.56 -17.44
CA ASP A 145 10.50 -6.81 -17.98
C ASP A 145 11.60 -6.04 -17.24
N ASP A 146 11.30 -4.84 -16.73
CA ASP A 146 12.25 -4.07 -15.91
C ASP A 146 12.46 -4.75 -14.56
N VAL A 147 11.39 -5.30 -13.96
CA VAL A 147 11.47 -6.08 -12.71
C VAL A 147 12.31 -7.34 -12.93
N ALA A 148 12.10 -8.06 -14.04
CA ALA A 148 12.88 -9.24 -14.38
C ALA A 148 14.37 -8.92 -14.53
N ARG A 149 14.72 -7.84 -15.23
CA ARG A 149 16.11 -7.38 -15.37
C ARG A 149 16.72 -7.01 -14.02
N ALA A 150 16.05 -6.18 -13.22
CA ALA A 150 16.53 -5.76 -11.91
C ALA A 150 16.77 -6.97 -10.97
N LEU A 151 15.90 -7.97 -11.02
CA LEU A 151 16.07 -9.21 -10.25
C LEU A 151 17.21 -10.08 -10.79
N ALA A 152 17.46 -10.07 -12.09
CA ALA A 152 18.60 -10.80 -12.69
C ALA A 152 19.95 -10.14 -12.34
N ASP A 153 19.99 -8.83 -12.15
CA ASP A 153 21.20 -8.05 -11.84
C ASP A 153 21.70 -8.24 -10.40
N ILE A 154 20.89 -8.82 -9.51
CA ILE A 154 21.24 -9.01 -8.10
C ILE A 154 21.49 -10.49 -7.77
N PRO A 155 22.36 -10.80 -6.79
CA PRO A 155 22.57 -12.18 -6.34
C PRO A 155 21.40 -12.69 -5.49
N THR A 156 21.41 -14.01 -5.23
CA THR A 156 20.49 -14.66 -4.28
C THR A 156 20.95 -14.45 -2.83
N PRO A 157 20.03 -14.44 -1.86
CA PRO A 157 18.57 -14.53 -1.96
C PRO A 157 17.92 -13.22 -2.47
N ARG A 158 16.95 -13.34 -3.35
CA ARG A 158 16.22 -12.23 -3.96
C ARG A 158 14.85 -12.04 -3.32
N VAL A 159 14.54 -10.82 -2.92
CA VAL A 159 13.24 -10.45 -2.35
C VAL A 159 12.61 -9.35 -3.20
N LEU A 160 11.38 -9.57 -3.64
CA LEU A 160 10.61 -8.56 -4.38
C LEU A 160 9.65 -7.83 -3.44
N VAL A 161 9.82 -6.51 -3.29
CA VAL A 161 8.90 -5.62 -2.55
C VAL A 161 8.01 -4.91 -3.56
N THR A 162 6.70 -5.19 -3.53
CA THR A 162 5.78 -4.77 -4.59
C THR A 162 4.39 -4.43 -4.07
N THR A 163 3.45 -4.19 -4.97
CA THR A 163 2.03 -3.94 -4.66
C THR A 163 1.15 -4.99 -5.33
N PRO A 164 -0.10 -5.19 -4.88
CA PRO A 164 -1.02 -6.14 -5.52
C PRO A 164 -1.22 -5.89 -7.02
N VAL A 165 -1.23 -4.62 -7.44
CA VAL A 165 -1.39 -4.26 -8.87
C VAL A 165 -0.17 -4.68 -9.69
N HIS A 166 1.04 -4.38 -9.21
CA HIS A 166 2.27 -4.80 -9.88
C HIS A 166 2.45 -6.32 -9.87
N LEU A 167 2.12 -6.98 -8.73
CA LEU A 167 2.20 -8.43 -8.63
C LEU A 167 1.23 -9.13 -9.61
N ARG A 168 0.02 -8.62 -9.75
CA ARG A 168 -0.94 -9.08 -10.75
C ARG A 168 -0.37 -8.94 -12.17
N ALA A 169 0.16 -7.76 -12.51
CA ALA A 169 0.76 -7.50 -13.81
C ALA A 169 1.94 -8.47 -14.11
N LEU A 170 2.78 -8.78 -13.12
CA LEU A 170 3.85 -9.77 -13.24
C LEU A 170 3.30 -11.18 -13.50
N VAL A 171 2.28 -11.61 -12.76
CA VAL A 171 1.65 -12.93 -12.94
C VAL A 171 1.01 -13.04 -14.33
N GLU A 172 0.32 -12.01 -14.80
CA GLU A 172 -0.42 -12.01 -16.07
C GLU A 172 0.48 -11.79 -17.30
N SER A 173 1.62 -11.11 -17.15
CA SER A 173 2.51 -10.76 -18.28
C SER A 173 3.19 -11.93 -18.98
N GLY A 174 3.30 -13.07 -18.32
CA GLY A 174 4.06 -14.18 -18.85
C GLY A 174 5.59 -14.10 -18.63
N VAL A 175 6.12 -12.98 -18.09
CA VAL A 175 7.56 -12.80 -17.86
C VAL A 175 8.13 -13.87 -16.94
N ALA A 176 9.33 -14.36 -17.26
CA ALA A 176 10.08 -15.25 -16.41
C ALA A 176 10.92 -14.43 -15.44
N LEU A 177 10.80 -14.70 -14.14
CA LEU A 177 11.66 -14.12 -13.11
C LEU A 177 12.70 -15.16 -12.66
N PRO A 178 13.91 -14.74 -12.25
CA PRO A 178 14.80 -15.63 -11.53
C PRO A 178 14.16 -16.07 -10.20
N PRO A 179 14.55 -17.21 -9.62
CA PRO A 179 13.99 -17.70 -8.36
C PRO A 179 14.05 -16.65 -7.25
N LEU A 180 12.94 -16.46 -6.56
CA LEU A 180 12.78 -15.52 -5.45
C LEU A 180 12.83 -16.27 -4.12
N ALA A 181 13.46 -15.67 -3.11
CA ALA A 181 13.37 -16.10 -1.72
C ALA A 181 12.00 -15.74 -1.12
N GLY A 182 11.43 -14.60 -1.53
CA GLY A 182 10.12 -14.16 -1.10
C GLY A 182 9.61 -12.95 -1.86
N ILE A 183 8.32 -12.73 -1.73
CA ILE A 183 7.60 -11.58 -2.28
C ILE A 183 6.87 -10.89 -1.13
N VAL A 184 7.06 -9.58 -1.00
CA VAL A 184 6.35 -8.76 0.00
C VAL A 184 5.41 -7.81 -0.71
N SER A 185 4.15 -7.79 -0.32
CA SER A 185 3.10 -6.97 -0.93
C SER A 185 2.34 -6.16 0.11
N ALA A 186 1.97 -4.92 -0.19
CA ALA A 186 1.14 -4.08 0.67
C ALA A 186 0.41 -3.01 -0.15
N THR A 187 -0.22 -2.06 0.51
CA THR A 187 -0.90 -0.86 0.02
C THR A 187 -2.35 -1.02 -0.42
N ALA A 188 -2.75 -2.20 -0.85
CA ALA A 188 -4.12 -2.56 -1.22
C ALA A 188 -4.36 -4.05 -0.94
N PRO A 189 -5.61 -4.51 -0.86
CA PRO A 189 -5.91 -5.94 -0.66
C PRO A 189 -5.35 -6.80 -1.80
N LEU A 190 -4.65 -7.88 -1.44
CA LEU A 190 -4.14 -8.87 -2.38
C LEU A 190 -5.14 -10.04 -2.50
N ALA A 191 -5.50 -10.38 -3.75
CA ALA A 191 -6.35 -11.54 -4.02
C ALA A 191 -5.57 -12.85 -3.74
N PRO A 192 -6.14 -13.82 -2.99
CA PRO A 192 -5.48 -15.09 -2.68
C PRO A 192 -5.03 -15.85 -3.94
N GLU A 193 -5.80 -15.78 -5.02
CA GLU A 193 -5.51 -16.44 -6.29
C GLU A 193 -4.24 -15.86 -6.95
N ILE A 194 -4.04 -14.54 -6.85
CA ILE A 194 -2.84 -13.86 -7.35
C ILE A 194 -1.63 -14.20 -6.48
N ALA A 195 -1.80 -14.25 -5.16
CA ALA A 195 -0.73 -14.67 -4.26
C ALA A 195 -0.30 -16.12 -4.54
N ALA A 196 -1.24 -17.04 -4.65
CA ALA A 196 -0.96 -18.44 -4.97
C ALA A 196 -0.30 -18.62 -6.36
N ALA A 197 -0.79 -17.91 -7.37
CA ALA A 197 -0.20 -17.94 -8.71
C ALA A 197 1.23 -17.38 -8.72
N ALA A 198 1.51 -16.33 -7.95
CA ALA A 198 2.85 -15.76 -7.80
C ALA A 198 3.81 -16.74 -7.11
N GLU A 199 3.39 -17.38 -6.00
CA GLU A 199 4.18 -18.42 -5.32
C GLU A 199 4.51 -19.59 -6.26
N ALA A 200 3.51 -20.12 -6.96
CA ALA A 200 3.68 -21.23 -7.89
C ALA A 200 4.60 -20.89 -9.06
N ARG A 201 4.56 -19.64 -9.54
CA ARG A 201 5.29 -19.22 -10.73
C ARG A 201 6.71 -18.75 -10.47
N PHE A 202 6.92 -17.99 -9.39
CA PHE A 202 8.19 -17.30 -9.12
C PHE A 202 9.00 -17.95 -8.01
N GLY A 203 8.44 -18.92 -7.30
CA GLY A 203 8.99 -19.46 -6.05
C GLY A 203 8.92 -18.44 -4.91
N GLY A 204 9.26 -18.86 -3.73
CA GLY A 204 9.18 -18.02 -2.54
C GLY A 204 7.75 -17.73 -2.07
N GLU A 205 7.60 -17.49 -0.78
CA GLU A 205 6.31 -17.18 -0.18
C GLU A 205 5.90 -15.73 -0.43
N VAL A 206 4.59 -15.48 -0.58
CA VAL A 206 4.03 -14.13 -0.63
C VAL A 206 3.59 -13.70 0.76
N ARG A 207 4.28 -12.71 1.33
CA ARG A 207 3.91 -12.05 2.58
C ARG A 207 3.18 -10.74 2.29
N GLU A 208 1.92 -10.65 2.70
CA GLU A 208 1.17 -9.40 2.65
C GLU A 208 1.33 -8.67 3.97
N MET A 209 1.72 -7.39 3.92
CA MET A 209 1.91 -6.52 5.07
C MET A 209 0.72 -5.57 5.20
N PHE A 210 0.25 -5.34 6.43
CA PHE A 210 -0.85 -4.43 6.72
C PHE A 210 -0.39 -3.29 7.62
N GLY A 211 -0.70 -2.06 7.19
CA GLY A 211 -0.35 -0.85 7.90
C GLY A 211 -0.83 0.41 7.19
N SER A 212 -0.51 1.53 7.74
CA SER A 212 -0.82 2.86 7.20
C SER A 212 0.32 3.83 7.47
N THR A 213 0.24 5.04 6.92
CA THR A 213 1.23 6.10 7.25
C THR A 213 1.20 6.43 8.74
N GLU A 214 0.03 6.37 9.36
CA GLU A 214 -0.19 6.63 10.78
C GLU A 214 0.48 5.58 11.67
N THR A 215 0.30 4.30 11.33
CA THR A 215 0.68 3.17 12.17
C THR A 215 2.00 2.50 11.80
N CYS A 216 2.62 2.81 10.64
CA CYS A 216 3.59 1.92 10.02
C CYS A 216 3.00 0.52 9.77
N VAL A 217 3.81 -0.47 9.40
CA VAL A 217 3.34 -1.86 9.29
C VAL A 217 3.12 -2.42 10.71
N PHE A 218 2.00 -3.12 10.92
CA PHE A 218 1.69 -3.71 12.22
C PHE A 218 1.14 -5.14 12.15
N ALA A 219 0.90 -5.68 10.95
CA ALA A 219 0.48 -7.08 10.79
C ALA A 219 0.95 -7.66 9.47
N VAL A 220 1.01 -9.00 9.42
CA VAL A 220 1.43 -9.79 8.26
C VAL A 220 0.53 -11.00 8.08
N ARG A 221 0.41 -11.50 6.84
CA ARG A 221 -0.16 -12.82 6.54
C ARG A 221 0.47 -13.43 5.28
N ARG A 222 0.37 -14.74 5.13
CA ARG A 222 0.62 -15.45 3.87
C ARG A 222 -0.70 -15.58 3.12
N THR A 223 -1.04 -14.61 2.28
CA THR A 223 -2.35 -14.46 1.64
C THR A 223 -2.78 -15.68 0.82
N ALA A 224 -1.83 -16.43 0.25
CA ALA A 224 -2.13 -17.67 -0.47
C ALA A 224 -2.77 -18.76 0.41
N LEU A 225 -2.54 -18.73 1.74
CA LEU A 225 -2.98 -19.78 2.68
C LEU A 225 -3.90 -19.24 3.79
N GLU A 226 -3.80 -17.95 4.14
CA GLU A 226 -4.39 -17.39 5.35
C GLU A 226 -5.35 -16.23 5.01
N ALA A 227 -6.56 -16.30 5.54
CA ALA A 227 -7.50 -15.17 5.48
C ALA A 227 -7.28 -14.18 6.64
N ALA A 228 -6.87 -14.68 7.82
CA ALA A 228 -6.61 -13.87 8.99
C ALA A 228 -5.21 -13.25 8.96
N TRP A 229 -5.12 -12.05 9.51
CA TRP A 229 -3.87 -11.34 9.74
C TRP A 229 -3.28 -11.69 11.09
N THR A 230 -1.97 -11.80 11.17
CA THR A 230 -1.21 -11.97 12.40
C THR A 230 -0.59 -10.64 12.79
N PRO A 231 -0.94 -10.04 13.94
CA PRO A 231 -0.28 -8.84 14.43
C PRO A 231 1.22 -9.08 14.66
N LEU A 232 2.04 -8.06 14.40
CA LEU A 232 3.47 -8.11 14.70
C LEU A 232 3.71 -8.15 16.23
N PRO A 233 4.88 -8.59 16.69
CA PRO A 233 5.15 -8.74 18.12
C PRO A 233 4.87 -7.47 18.93
N GLY A 234 4.10 -7.60 20.01
CA GLY A 234 3.71 -6.49 20.88
C GLY A 234 2.58 -5.60 20.36
N VAL A 235 2.04 -5.88 19.18
CA VAL A 235 0.85 -5.19 18.65
C VAL A 235 -0.40 -5.77 19.29
N ARG A 236 -1.32 -4.90 19.70
CA ARG A 236 -2.64 -5.25 20.25
C ARG A 236 -3.71 -4.39 19.62
N LEU A 237 -4.84 -5.00 19.28
CA LEU A 237 -5.97 -4.35 18.61
C LEU A 237 -7.17 -4.30 19.57
N GLU A 238 -7.87 -3.18 19.54
CA GLU A 238 -9.10 -2.97 20.31
C GLU A 238 -10.19 -2.44 19.38
N THR A 239 -11.26 -3.23 19.22
CA THR A 239 -12.39 -2.84 18.38
C THR A 239 -13.20 -1.75 19.06
N GLN A 240 -13.49 -0.67 18.35
CA GLN A 240 -14.30 0.46 18.79
C GLN A 240 -15.42 0.76 17.79
N ALA A 241 -16.41 1.53 18.21
CA ALA A 241 -17.53 1.89 17.33
C ALA A 241 -17.11 2.66 16.07
N ALA A 242 -16.01 3.45 16.15
CA ALA A 242 -15.50 4.26 15.05
C ALA A 242 -14.41 3.60 14.21
N GLY A 243 -13.97 2.39 14.57
CA GLY A 243 -12.87 1.69 13.90
C GLY A 243 -12.11 0.74 14.83
N THR A 244 -10.83 0.57 14.59
CA THR A 244 -9.98 -0.27 15.45
C THR A 244 -8.81 0.55 15.99
N LEU A 245 -8.64 0.54 17.30
CA LEU A 245 -7.54 1.18 17.99
C LEU A 245 -6.32 0.24 17.96
N VAL A 246 -5.22 0.73 17.40
CA VAL A 246 -3.96 -0.01 17.27
C VAL A 246 -2.99 0.45 18.35
N HIS A 247 -2.58 -0.46 19.22
CA HIS A 247 -1.50 -0.29 20.17
C HIS A 247 -0.27 -1.02 19.62
N ALA A 248 0.85 -0.34 19.48
CA ALA A 248 2.09 -0.95 19.02
C ALA A 248 3.30 -0.35 19.73
N PRO A 249 4.39 -1.12 19.95
CA PRO A 249 5.57 -0.64 20.67
C PRO A 249 6.25 0.59 20.04
N HIS A 250 6.09 0.78 18.73
CA HIS A 250 6.65 1.90 17.98
C HIS A 250 5.74 3.13 17.95
N LEU A 251 4.54 3.06 18.51
CA LEU A 251 3.60 4.18 18.59
C LEU A 251 3.67 4.84 19.96
N ALA A 252 3.89 6.16 20.00
CA ALA A 252 3.88 6.92 21.26
C ALA A 252 2.50 6.91 21.94
N THR A 253 1.44 6.88 21.14
CA THR A 253 0.04 6.76 21.57
C THR A 253 -0.70 5.82 20.63
N PRO A 254 -1.72 5.10 21.12
CA PRO A 254 -2.56 4.26 20.27
C PRO A 254 -3.19 5.08 19.13
N VAL A 255 -3.31 4.46 17.95
CA VAL A 255 -3.85 5.09 16.74
C VAL A 255 -5.19 4.45 16.38
N LEU A 256 -6.23 5.25 16.25
CA LEU A 256 -7.53 4.80 15.78
C LEU A 256 -7.54 4.77 14.24
N LEU A 257 -7.63 3.58 13.68
CA LEU A 257 -7.88 3.36 12.25
C LEU A 257 -9.38 3.29 11.99
N ALA A 258 -9.83 3.87 10.88
CA ALA A 258 -11.20 3.75 10.41
C ALA A 258 -11.55 2.33 9.91
N ASP A 259 -10.56 1.45 9.84
CA ASP A 259 -10.71 0.06 9.42
C ASP A 259 -11.34 -0.75 10.56
N MET A 260 -12.48 -1.39 10.28
CA MET A 260 -13.17 -2.29 11.20
C MET A 260 -12.55 -3.67 11.12
N MET A 261 -12.15 -4.22 12.25
CA MET A 261 -11.48 -5.51 12.34
C MET A 261 -12.20 -6.44 13.32
N ASP A 262 -12.41 -7.68 12.91
CA ASP A 262 -12.85 -8.75 13.81
C ASP A 262 -11.59 -9.38 14.40
N VAL A 263 -11.38 -9.17 15.68
CA VAL A 263 -10.23 -9.68 16.43
C VAL A 263 -10.65 -10.96 17.14
N ALA A 264 -9.93 -12.05 16.88
CA ALA A 264 -10.13 -13.34 17.55
C ALA A 264 -9.40 -13.38 18.92
N ASP A 265 -9.71 -14.37 19.76
CA ASP A 265 -9.12 -14.53 21.09
C ASP A 265 -7.60 -14.73 21.06
N ASP A 266 -7.05 -15.29 19.97
CA ASP A 266 -5.60 -15.44 19.74
C ASP A 266 -4.91 -14.17 19.23
N GLY A 267 -5.65 -13.06 19.08
CA GLY A 267 -5.18 -11.77 18.60
C GLY A 267 -5.14 -11.65 17.08
N ARG A 268 -5.30 -12.73 16.30
CA ARG A 268 -5.43 -12.65 14.85
C ARG A 268 -6.72 -11.93 14.47
N PHE A 269 -6.75 -11.31 13.29
CA PHE A 269 -7.91 -10.52 12.91
C PHE A 269 -8.24 -10.62 11.42
N GLN A 270 -9.46 -10.26 11.07
CA GLN A 270 -9.93 -10.08 9.70
C GLN A 270 -10.41 -8.64 9.50
N VAL A 271 -10.04 -8.04 8.37
CA VAL A 271 -10.50 -6.70 8.01
C VAL A 271 -11.89 -6.80 7.37
N ARG A 272 -12.86 -6.09 7.94
CA ARG A 272 -14.25 -6.02 7.44
C ARG A 272 -14.46 -4.89 6.42
N GLY A 273 -13.56 -3.93 6.38
CA GLY A 273 -13.63 -2.70 5.60
C GLY A 273 -13.66 -1.48 6.51
N ARG A 274 -13.92 -0.31 5.95
CA ARG A 274 -14.04 0.93 6.72
C ARG A 274 -15.48 1.18 7.11
N GLN A 275 -15.72 1.82 8.24
CA GLN A 275 -17.07 2.18 8.65
C GLN A 275 -17.77 3.04 7.58
N ALA A 276 -17.06 3.98 6.95
CA ALA A 276 -17.57 4.77 5.84
C ALA A 276 -17.90 3.95 4.57
N ASP A 277 -17.39 2.72 4.48
CA ASP A 277 -17.63 1.79 3.38
C ASP A 277 -18.69 0.74 3.72
N LEU A 278 -19.20 0.73 4.96
CA LEU A 278 -20.31 -0.14 5.36
C LEU A 278 -21.64 0.44 4.88
N LEU A 279 -22.35 -0.39 4.14
CA LEU A 279 -23.67 -0.09 3.62
C LEU A 279 -24.72 -0.73 4.51
N GLU A 280 -25.74 0.03 4.86
CA GLU A 280 -26.97 -0.52 5.45
C GLU A 280 -28.15 -0.09 4.57
N ILE A 281 -28.69 -1.04 3.81
CA ILE A 281 -29.77 -0.81 2.85
C ILE A 281 -30.86 -1.84 3.09
N ALA A 282 -32.08 -1.39 3.34
CA ALA A 282 -33.25 -2.24 3.60
C ALA A 282 -32.99 -3.28 4.72
N GLY A 283 -32.31 -2.89 5.81
CA GLY A 283 -32.00 -3.76 6.95
C GLY A 283 -30.91 -4.81 6.69
N LYS A 284 -30.26 -4.78 5.51
CA LYS A 284 -29.14 -5.64 5.17
C LYS A 284 -27.86 -4.86 5.22
N ARG A 285 -26.75 -5.54 5.57
CA ARG A 285 -25.40 -4.95 5.66
C ARG A 285 -24.47 -5.54 4.63
N ALA A 286 -23.65 -4.71 3.99
CA ALA A 286 -22.56 -5.09 3.11
C ALA A 286 -21.41 -4.08 3.25
N SER A 287 -20.22 -4.46 2.78
CA SER A 287 -19.06 -3.58 2.69
C SER A 287 -18.76 -3.30 1.22
N LEU A 288 -18.48 -2.05 0.86
CA LEU A 288 -18.04 -1.68 -0.49
C LEU A 288 -16.77 -2.44 -0.89
N ALA A 289 -15.90 -2.74 0.07
CA ALA A 289 -14.70 -3.57 -0.15
C ALA A 289 -15.08 -5.01 -0.54
N ASP A 290 -16.04 -5.65 0.15
CA ASP A 290 -16.52 -7.00 -0.20
C ASP A 290 -17.20 -7.01 -1.57
N LEU A 291 -18.03 -6.02 -1.86
CA LEU A 291 -18.68 -5.88 -3.16
C LEU A 291 -17.65 -5.70 -4.30
N THR A 292 -16.61 -4.89 -4.07
CA THR A 292 -15.49 -4.70 -5.01
C THR A 292 -14.73 -6.01 -5.21
N ARG A 293 -14.45 -6.76 -4.16
CA ARG A 293 -13.79 -8.07 -4.25
C ARG A 293 -14.60 -9.05 -5.11
N ARG A 294 -15.93 -9.10 -4.95
CA ARG A 294 -16.83 -9.92 -5.77
C ARG A 294 -16.85 -9.48 -7.24
N LEU A 295 -16.79 -8.17 -7.50
CA LEU A 295 -16.63 -7.63 -8.85
C LEU A 295 -15.33 -8.12 -9.50
N LEU A 296 -14.22 -8.04 -8.77
CA LEU A 296 -12.90 -8.46 -9.25
C LEU A 296 -12.76 -9.98 -9.41
N ALA A 297 -13.60 -10.77 -8.76
CA ALA A 297 -13.63 -12.22 -8.89
C ALA A 297 -14.37 -12.71 -10.15
N ILE A 298 -15.01 -11.82 -10.92
CA ILE A 298 -15.71 -12.18 -12.16
C ILE A 298 -14.66 -12.48 -13.25
N PRO A 299 -14.66 -13.67 -13.87
CA PRO A 299 -13.77 -13.98 -14.98
C PRO A 299 -13.91 -12.97 -16.13
N GLY A 300 -12.80 -12.39 -16.57
CA GLY A 300 -12.76 -11.33 -17.59
C GLY A 300 -12.79 -9.91 -17.05
N VAL A 301 -12.97 -9.71 -15.74
CA VAL A 301 -12.75 -8.42 -15.08
C VAL A 301 -11.28 -8.31 -14.67
N ILE A 302 -10.61 -7.29 -15.22
CA ILE A 302 -9.18 -7.03 -14.97
C ILE A 302 -9.00 -6.09 -13.76
N ASP A 303 -9.84 -5.06 -13.66
CA ASP A 303 -9.82 -4.09 -12.56
C ASP A 303 -11.23 -3.54 -12.33
N GLY A 304 -11.50 -2.99 -11.14
CA GLY A 304 -12.81 -2.44 -10.83
C GLY A 304 -12.88 -1.85 -9.43
N THR A 305 -13.92 -1.06 -9.21
CA THR A 305 -14.25 -0.53 -7.89
C THR A 305 -15.75 -0.30 -7.77
N ILE A 306 -16.28 -0.52 -6.58
CA ILE A 306 -17.66 -0.19 -6.21
C ILE A 306 -17.64 0.94 -5.18
N VAL A 307 -18.47 1.95 -5.41
CA VAL A 307 -18.56 3.13 -4.54
C VAL A 307 -20.02 3.47 -4.25
N GLN A 308 -20.24 4.13 -3.12
CA GLN A 308 -21.51 4.76 -2.83
C GLN A 308 -21.45 6.23 -3.24
N LEU A 309 -22.40 6.65 -4.05
CA LEU A 309 -22.60 8.05 -4.44
C LEU A 309 -23.22 8.83 -3.27
N ALA A 310 -23.10 10.14 -3.30
CA ALA A 310 -23.86 10.98 -2.38
C ALA A 310 -25.38 10.73 -2.56
N PRO A 311 -26.17 10.79 -1.49
CA PRO A 311 -27.63 10.68 -1.59
C PRO A 311 -28.21 11.79 -2.48
N ASP A 312 -29.14 11.44 -3.34
CA ASP A 312 -29.94 12.46 -4.05
C ASP A 312 -30.77 13.28 -3.06
N PRO A 313 -31.11 14.54 -3.38
CA PRO A 313 -32.01 15.35 -2.53
C PRO A 313 -33.28 14.58 -2.17
N GLY A 314 -33.53 14.40 -0.86
CA GLY A 314 -34.70 13.66 -0.35
C GLY A 314 -34.51 12.15 -0.19
N GLN A 315 -33.33 11.61 -0.49
CA GLN A 315 -32.98 10.20 -0.23
C GLN A 315 -32.08 10.09 1.01
N ALA A 316 -32.36 9.11 1.86
CA ALA A 316 -31.55 8.85 3.06
C ALA A 316 -30.24 8.10 2.76
N VAL A 317 -30.18 7.34 1.64
CA VAL A 317 -29.06 6.47 1.30
C VAL A 317 -28.63 6.73 -0.15
N GLY A 318 -27.32 6.93 -0.35
CA GLY A 318 -26.73 7.11 -1.67
C GLY A 318 -26.77 5.81 -2.49
N ARG A 319 -26.88 5.94 -3.81
CA ARG A 319 -26.90 4.80 -4.74
C ARG A 319 -25.51 4.18 -4.86
N ILE A 320 -25.46 2.87 -5.12
CA ILE A 320 -24.22 2.16 -5.39
C ILE A 320 -23.92 2.29 -6.90
N ALA A 321 -22.67 2.60 -7.21
CA ALA A 321 -22.15 2.67 -8.56
C ALA A 321 -20.85 1.86 -8.69
N ALA A 322 -20.50 1.42 -9.90
CA ALA A 322 -19.29 0.67 -10.18
C ALA A 322 -18.57 1.20 -11.42
N LEU A 323 -17.24 1.22 -11.37
CA LEU A 323 -16.37 1.28 -12.54
C LEU A 323 -15.72 -0.08 -12.75
N VAL A 324 -15.60 -0.52 -13.99
CA VAL A 324 -15.02 -1.82 -14.32
C VAL A 324 -14.16 -1.74 -15.57
N VAL A 325 -13.01 -2.42 -15.52
CA VAL A 325 -12.14 -2.70 -16.66
C VAL A 325 -12.35 -4.16 -17.03
N ALA A 326 -13.09 -4.42 -18.10
CA ALA A 326 -13.44 -5.75 -18.58
C ALA A 326 -13.44 -5.75 -20.12
N PRO A 327 -12.30 -5.97 -20.79
CA PRO A 327 -12.17 -5.83 -22.23
C PRO A 327 -13.16 -6.72 -23.02
N THR A 328 -13.38 -7.94 -22.52
CA THR A 328 -14.17 -8.98 -23.20
C THR A 328 -15.63 -9.07 -22.76
N LEU A 329 -16.03 -8.32 -21.72
CA LEU A 329 -17.39 -8.31 -21.18
C LEU A 329 -18.04 -6.95 -21.41
N ASP A 330 -19.34 -6.95 -21.65
CA ASP A 330 -20.15 -5.72 -21.60
C ASP A 330 -20.71 -5.48 -20.17
N GLU A 331 -21.31 -4.32 -19.96
CA GLU A 331 -21.84 -3.91 -18.66
C GLU A 331 -22.98 -4.83 -18.17
N ALA A 332 -23.80 -5.33 -19.08
CA ALA A 332 -24.92 -6.23 -18.76
C ALA A 332 -24.40 -7.61 -18.30
N GLN A 333 -23.36 -8.12 -18.95
CA GLN A 333 -22.71 -9.38 -18.58
C GLN A 333 -22.05 -9.30 -17.21
N VAL A 334 -21.35 -8.20 -16.92
CA VAL A 334 -20.75 -7.97 -15.58
C VAL A 334 -21.84 -7.88 -14.52
N LEU A 335 -22.91 -7.14 -14.77
CA LEU A 335 -24.03 -7.02 -13.83
C LEU A 335 -24.74 -8.37 -13.61
N ALA A 336 -24.92 -9.16 -14.65
CA ALA A 336 -25.49 -10.50 -14.55
C ALA A 336 -24.60 -11.44 -13.71
N ALA A 337 -23.28 -11.38 -13.89
CA ALA A 337 -22.35 -12.16 -13.08
C ALA A 337 -22.36 -11.71 -11.60
N LEU A 338 -22.43 -10.41 -11.33
CA LEU A 338 -22.54 -9.90 -9.95
C LEU A 338 -23.82 -10.40 -9.25
N ARG A 339 -24.94 -10.53 -9.97
CA ARG A 339 -26.22 -11.01 -9.39
C ARG A 339 -26.13 -12.42 -8.80
N VAL A 340 -25.17 -13.22 -9.22
CA VAL A 340 -24.96 -14.57 -8.70
C VAL A 340 -24.41 -14.55 -7.28
N SER A 341 -23.61 -13.52 -6.93
CA SER A 341 -22.85 -13.47 -5.68
C SER A 341 -23.20 -12.28 -4.78
N VAL A 342 -23.99 -11.32 -5.27
CA VAL A 342 -24.35 -10.09 -4.55
C VAL A 342 -25.87 -10.01 -4.40
N ASP A 343 -26.32 -9.72 -3.17
CA ASP A 343 -27.74 -9.48 -2.91
C ASP A 343 -28.27 -8.33 -3.80
N PRO A 344 -29.47 -8.48 -4.40
CA PRO A 344 -30.02 -7.48 -5.32
C PRO A 344 -30.07 -6.05 -4.78
N VAL A 345 -30.18 -5.86 -3.47
CA VAL A 345 -30.24 -4.53 -2.83
C VAL A 345 -28.91 -3.79 -2.93
N PHE A 346 -27.78 -4.50 -3.06
CA PHE A 346 -26.41 -3.95 -3.17
C PHE A 346 -25.87 -3.93 -4.60
N LEU A 347 -26.67 -4.32 -5.60
CA LEU A 347 -26.24 -4.24 -6.98
C LEU A 347 -26.05 -2.79 -7.43
N PRO A 348 -24.97 -2.48 -8.16
CA PRO A 348 -24.76 -1.15 -8.69
C PRO A 348 -25.93 -0.72 -9.59
N ARG A 349 -26.51 0.45 -9.29
CA ARG A 349 -27.54 1.09 -10.14
C ARG A 349 -26.93 1.72 -11.38
N ARG A 350 -25.64 2.03 -11.31
CA ARG A 350 -24.82 2.54 -12.40
C ARG A 350 -23.53 1.74 -12.45
N LEU A 351 -23.31 1.04 -13.52
CA LEU A 351 -22.06 0.35 -13.83
C LEU A 351 -21.53 0.97 -15.12
N ARG A 352 -20.25 1.36 -15.11
CA ARG A 352 -19.60 1.97 -16.26
C ARG A 352 -18.30 1.23 -16.55
N LYS A 353 -18.16 0.84 -17.81
CA LYS A 353 -16.92 0.25 -18.34
C LYS A 353 -15.94 1.36 -18.70
N VAL A 354 -14.68 1.20 -18.30
CA VAL A 354 -13.59 2.12 -18.62
C VAL A 354 -12.39 1.33 -19.16
N ALA A 355 -11.53 2.01 -19.94
CA ALA A 355 -10.34 1.38 -20.48
C ALA A 355 -9.29 1.06 -19.40
N ALA A 356 -9.16 1.93 -18.41
CA ALA A 356 -8.26 1.75 -17.26
C ALA A 356 -8.80 2.56 -16.07
N LEU A 357 -8.44 2.14 -14.85
CA LEU A 357 -8.67 2.94 -13.64
C LEU A 357 -7.41 3.77 -13.33
N PRO A 358 -7.56 5.08 -13.04
CA PRO A 358 -6.44 5.99 -12.78
C PRO A 358 -5.90 5.79 -11.36
N ARG A 359 -5.19 4.70 -11.15
CA ARG A 359 -4.51 4.41 -9.89
C ARG A 359 -3.24 5.23 -9.77
N ASN A 360 -2.95 5.70 -8.56
CA ASN A 360 -1.69 6.37 -8.27
C ASN A 360 -0.51 5.37 -8.22
N GLU A 361 0.71 5.87 -7.99
CA GLU A 361 1.95 5.05 -7.94
C GLU A 361 1.93 3.94 -6.87
N THR A 362 1.05 4.03 -5.89
CA THR A 362 0.87 3.02 -4.83
C THR A 362 -0.32 2.10 -5.09
N GLY A 363 -0.94 2.19 -6.26
CA GLY A 363 -2.12 1.40 -6.62
C GLY A 363 -3.44 1.90 -6.02
N LYS A 364 -3.43 2.99 -5.24
CA LYS A 364 -4.65 3.57 -4.67
C LYS A 364 -5.43 4.34 -5.73
N LEU A 365 -6.76 4.29 -5.63
CA LEU A 365 -7.69 4.96 -6.52
C LEU A 365 -8.34 6.15 -5.79
N PRO A 366 -8.03 7.42 -6.15
CA PRO A 366 -8.63 8.59 -5.52
C PRO A 366 -10.13 8.65 -5.76
N ARG A 367 -10.90 8.93 -4.70
CA ARG A 367 -12.38 8.90 -4.75
C ARG A 367 -12.98 9.95 -5.67
N ASP A 368 -12.43 11.15 -5.68
CA ASP A 368 -12.83 12.27 -6.54
C ASP A 368 -12.70 11.93 -8.02
N VAL A 369 -11.62 11.26 -8.40
CA VAL A 369 -11.39 10.79 -9.76
C VAL A 369 -12.40 9.72 -10.18
N VAL A 370 -12.71 8.77 -9.28
CA VAL A 370 -13.76 7.76 -9.50
C VAL A 370 -15.13 8.42 -9.73
N LEU A 371 -15.48 9.38 -8.87
CA LEU A 371 -16.74 10.10 -9.00
C LEU A 371 -16.81 10.92 -10.29
N GLY A 372 -15.70 11.55 -10.70
CA GLY A 372 -15.59 12.23 -11.98
C GLY A 372 -15.85 11.31 -13.16
N LEU A 373 -15.22 10.12 -13.17
CA LEU A 373 -15.46 9.11 -14.22
C LEU A 373 -16.89 8.56 -14.23
N LEU A 374 -17.57 8.51 -13.11
CA LEU A 374 -18.96 8.08 -13.04
C LEU A 374 -19.94 9.14 -13.53
N ASN A 375 -19.60 10.43 -13.45
CA ASN A 375 -20.48 11.55 -13.79
C ASN A 375 -20.33 12.03 -15.25
N GLY A 376 -19.22 11.75 -15.89
CA GLY A 376 -19.00 12.00 -17.33
C GLY A 376 -19.46 10.84 -18.19
#